data_5b657b881f6d5afb6357e8759e64da5f
#
_entry.id   5b657b881f6d5afb6357e8759e64da5f
#
_cell.length_a   1.000
_cell.length_b   1.000
_cell.length_c   1.000
_cell.angle_alpha   90.00
_cell.angle_beta   90.00
_cell.angle_gamma   90.00
#
_symmetry.space_group_name_H-M   'P 1'
#
loop_
_entity.id
_entity.type
_entity.pdbx_description
1 polymer ?
#
loop_
_entity_poly.entity_id
_entity_poly.type
_entity_poly.pdbx_seq_one_letter_code
_entity_poly.pdbx_strand_id
1 'polypeptide(L)'
;GAAGLMCAIEAGKRGRKVSVIDHAGKTGQKIRISGGGNCNFTNINAGPEHYISQNPHFCKSALSRFTPGDFISLLEKHGIGYHEKENGQLFCNEGSGAVINMLRKECGEAGVEIHLNCRISEINKQKLFKVMINSNAFLSGSLVIATGGLSYPKLGATGFGHKIAEKFGLMVTPLKPALVPLLFNQKDLSSFSELSGVSVKTKVSCNNKEFCGNILFTHKMLSGPAILQISSYWNNGDAVHIDLLPDVDIYGHIIEKRQSRMEIKNLLALYFPKRFIQKWCEMYIRSKPVCQYTDKELEDIVRRLKNWEIKPSGTEGYSRAEVTLGGVDTDELSSKTMAAKKVPGLYFVGEVVDVTGHLGGYNLQWAWSSGYAAGRYA
;
A
#
# COMPACT_ATOMS: atom_id res chain seq x y z
N GLY A 1 -0.81 -11.79 12.05
CA GLY A 1 -0.90 -11.36 10.65
C GLY A 1 0.25 -11.92 9.81
N ALA A 2 0.40 -11.43 8.57
CA ALA A 2 1.37 -11.94 7.59
C ALA A 2 2.79 -12.09 8.16
N ALA A 3 3.39 -10.99 8.60
CA ALA A 3 4.77 -10.99 9.10
C ALA A 3 4.95 -11.87 10.35
N GLY A 4 3.99 -11.83 11.28
CA GLY A 4 4.06 -12.64 12.51
C GLY A 4 3.97 -14.13 12.24
N LEU A 5 3.12 -14.57 11.30
CA LEU A 5 3.03 -15.99 10.92
C LEU A 5 4.32 -16.48 10.26
N MET A 6 4.86 -15.71 9.30
CA MET A 6 6.13 -16.07 8.66
C MET A 6 7.29 -16.13 9.68
N CYS A 7 7.37 -15.17 10.58
CA CYS A 7 8.37 -15.19 11.67
C CYS A 7 8.22 -16.42 12.58
N ALA A 8 6.98 -16.76 12.94
CA ALA A 8 6.70 -17.91 13.80
C ALA A 8 7.07 -19.25 13.13
N ILE A 9 6.74 -19.40 11.84
CA ILE A 9 7.11 -20.57 11.03
C ILE A 9 8.62 -20.77 11.04
N GLU A 10 9.39 -19.73 10.75
CA GLU A 10 10.85 -19.83 10.67
C GLU A 10 11.51 -20.05 12.04
N ALA A 11 10.98 -19.43 13.09
CA ALA A 11 11.47 -19.70 14.46
C ALA A 11 11.15 -21.13 14.91
N GLY A 12 9.93 -21.63 14.62
CA GLY A 12 9.51 -23.00 14.93
C GLY A 12 10.33 -24.06 14.19
N LYS A 13 10.62 -23.87 12.89
CA LYS A 13 11.52 -24.72 12.10
C LYS A 13 12.93 -24.84 12.70
N ARG A 14 13.35 -23.88 13.49
CA ARG A 14 14.63 -23.91 14.26
C ARG A 14 14.51 -24.60 15.62
N GLY A 15 13.39 -25.22 15.91
CA GLY A 15 13.15 -25.90 17.20
C GLY A 15 12.83 -24.93 18.36
N ARG A 16 12.46 -23.68 18.09
CA ARG A 16 12.00 -22.76 19.12
C ARG A 16 10.56 -23.08 19.53
N LYS A 17 10.25 -22.96 20.82
CA LYS A 17 8.87 -22.97 21.29
C LYS A 17 8.25 -21.60 21.02
N VAL A 18 7.27 -21.54 20.14
CA VAL A 18 6.71 -20.30 19.62
C VAL A 18 5.21 -20.20 19.92
N SER A 19 4.79 -19.09 20.51
CA SER A 19 3.37 -18.73 20.67
C SER A 19 3.06 -17.47 19.91
N VAL A 20 2.10 -17.53 18.98
CA VAL A 20 1.54 -16.39 18.27
C VAL A 20 0.32 -15.89 19.04
N ILE A 21 0.33 -14.63 19.42
CA ILE A 21 -0.75 -13.98 20.17
C ILE A 21 -1.44 -12.98 19.23
N ASP A 22 -2.74 -13.12 19.02
CA ASP A 22 -3.53 -12.20 18.22
C ASP A 22 -4.82 -11.80 18.96
N HIS A 23 -5.12 -10.51 18.95
CA HIS A 23 -6.36 -9.98 19.53
C HIS A 23 -7.60 -10.27 18.68
N ALA A 24 -7.39 -10.53 17.38
CA ALA A 24 -8.46 -10.85 16.46
C ALA A 24 -9.00 -12.27 16.66
N GLY A 25 -10.28 -12.48 16.34
CA GLY A 25 -10.92 -13.80 16.38
C GLY A 25 -10.58 -14.69 15.18
N LYS A 26 -9.85 -14.18 14.17
CA LYS A 26 -9.46 -14.92 12.97
C LYS A 26 -8.05 -14.51 12.54
N THR A 27 -7.25 -15.48 12.14
CA THR A 27 -5.89 -15.27 11.62
C THR A 27 -5.93 -14.55 10.28
N GLY A 28 -4.99 -13.60 10.07
CA GLY A 28 -4.69 -13.04 8.75
C GLY A 28 -5.75 -12.08 8.21
N GLN A 29 -6.38 -11.25 9.04
CA GLN A 29 -7.47 -10.34 8.65
C GLN A 29 -7.13 -9.46 7.44
N LYS A 30 -5.95 -8.83 7.39
CA LYS A 30 -5.53 -8.01 6.23
C LYS A 30 -5.21 -8.84 4.99
N ILE A 31 -4.72 -10.08 5.16
CA ILE A 31 -4.53 -11.01 4.03
C ILE A 31 -5.88 -11.31 3.38
N ARG A 32 -6.94 -11.52 4.18
CA ARG A 32 -8.29 -11.86 3.68
C ARG A 32 -8.85 -10.85 2.71
N ILE A 33 -8.59 -9.57 2.92
CA ILE A 33 -9.13 -8.48 2.10
C ILE A 33 -8.19 -8.04 0.98
N SER A 34 -6.92 -8.46 1.03
CA SER A 34 -5.92 -8.04 0.04
C SER A 34 -6.30 -8.48 -1.38
N GLY A 35 -6.03 -7.62 -2.35
CA GLY A 35 -6.38 -7.88 -3.74
C GLY A 35 -7.87 -8.15 -3.99
N GLY A 36 -8.76 -7.53 -3.20
CA GLY A 36 -10.21 -7.76 -3.30
C GLY A 36 -10.63 -9.17 -2.89
N GLY A 37 -9.87 -9.82 -1.99
CA GLY A 37 -10.10 -11.20 -1.54
C GLY A 37 -9.28 -12.26 -2.28
N ASN A 38 -8.65 -11.92 -3.41
CA ASN A 38 -7.83 -12.84 -4.20
C ASN A 38 -6.38 -12.93 -3.72
N CYS A 39 -6.01 -12.20 -2.68
CA CYS A 39 -4.65 -12.12 -2.14
C CYS A 39 -3.59 -11.77 -3.20
N ASN A 40 -3.34 -10.49 -3.40
CA ASN A 40 -2.14 -10.04 -4.11
C ASN A 40 -0.92 -10.27 -3.22
N PHE A 41 -0.38 -11.50 -3.25
CA PHE A 41 0.54 -11.99 -2.23
C PHE A 41 1.97 -11.48 -2.42
N THR A 42 2.37 -11.08 -3.63
CA THR A 42 3.68 -10.50 -3.92
C THR A 42 3.68 -9.77 -5.27
N ASN A 43 4.83 -9.22 -5.62
CA ASN A 43 5.14 -8.67 -6.93
C ASN A 43 6.49 -9.25 -7.40
N ILE A 44 6.57 -9.73 -8.64
CA ILE A 44 7.83 -10.28 -9.18
C ILE A 44 8.95 -9.24 -9.25
N ASN A 45 8.59 -7.95 -9.32
CA ASN A 45 9.50 -6.81 -9.37
C ASN A 45 9.80 -6.23 -7.97
N ALA A 46 9.63 -6.98 -6.89
CA ALA A 46 9.81 -6.47 -5.54
C ALA A 46 11.30 -6.17 -5.24
N GLY A 47 11.73 -4.99 -5.66
CA GLY A 47 13.04 -4.40 -5.37
C GLY A 47 12.95 -3.23 -4.37
N PRO A 48 14.09 -2.82 -3.76
CA PRO A 48 14.14 -1.76 -2.75
C PRO A 48 13.57 -0.40 -3.23
N GLU A 49 13.62 -0.12 -4.52
CA GLU A 49 13.13 1.09 -5.18
C GLU A 49 11.61 1.27 -5.08
N HIS A 50 10.89 0.19 -4.76
CA HIS A 50 9.44 0.18 -4.56
C HIS A 50 9.00 0.38 -3.11
N TYR A 51 9.94 0.72 -2.22
CA TYR A 51 9.65 0.93 -0.80
C TYR A 51 10.04 2.35 -0.36
N ILE A 52 9.17 2.94 0.44
CA ILE A 52 9.36 4.24 1.07
C ILE A 52 9.80 3.99 2.51
N SER A 53 10.89 4.61 2.93
CA SER A 53 11.43 4.58 4.28
C SER A 53 12.37 5.77 4.45
N GLN A 54 12.61 6.24 5.67
CA GLN A 54 13.68 7.23 5.92
C GLN A 54 15.06 6.66 5.54
N ASN A 55 15.27 5.36 5.73
CA ASN A 55 16.45 4.66 5.23
C ASN A 55 16.07 3.73 4.05
N PRO A 56 16.23 4.18 2.79
CA PRO A 56 15.81 3.41 1.61
C PRO A 56 16.62 2.12 1.41
N HIS A 57 17.70 1.93 2.18
CA HIS A 57 18.53 0.73 2.09
C HIS A 57 18.15 -0.34 3.11
N PHE A 58 17.34 -0.01 4.11
CA PHE A 58 17.01 -0.92 5.21
C PHE A 58 16.39 -2.22 4.74
N CYS A 59 15.45 -2.17 3.81
CA CYS A 59 14.70 -3.35 3.34
C CYS A 59 15.54 -4.35 2.52
N LYS A 60 16.68 -3.91 1.94
CA LYS A 60 17.49 -4.72 1.01
C LYS A 60 17.85 -6.10 1.55
N SER A 61 18.33 -6.16 2.80
CA SER A 61 18.79 -7.41 3.41
C SER A 61 17.67 -8.41 3.64
N ALA A 62 16.48 -7.97 4.03
CA ALA A 62 15.34 -8.85 4.22
C ALA A 62 14.77 -9.34 2.88
N LEU A 63 14.60 -8.44 1.91
CA LEU A 63 14.09 -8.75 0.57
C LEU A 63 14.99 -9.74 -0.19
N SER A 64 16.32 -9.64 -0.02
CA SER A 64 17.25 -10.57 -0.67
C SER A 64 17.29 -11.98 -0.04
N ARG A 65 16.81 -12.13 1.20
CA ARG A 65 16.79 -13.42 1.91
C ARG A 65 15.50 -14.19 1.78
N PHE A 66 14.44 -13.50 1.50
CA PHE A 66 13.14 -14.10 1.20
C PHE A 66 12.50 -13.29 0.07
N THR A 67 12.69 -13.81 -1.12
CA THR A 67 12.30 -13.18 -2.39
C THR A 67 10.86 -13.52 -2.77
N PRO A 68 10.28 -12.86 -3.79
CA PRO A 68 9.03 -13.31 -4.39
C PRO A 68 9.05 -14.78 -4.82
N GLY A 69 10.16 -15.26 -5.39
CA GLY A 69 10.35 -16.66 -5.78
C GLY A 69 10.26 -17.65 -4.62
N ASP A 70 10.76 -17.27 -3.44
CA ASP A 70 10.64 -18.12 -2.26
C ASP A 70 9.18 -18.28 -1.81
N PHE A 71 8.37 -17.21 -1.88
CA PHE A 71 6.95 -17.31 -1.55
C PHE A 71 6.18 -18.10 -2.62
N ILE A 72 6.52 -17.93 -3.89
CA ILE A 72 5.98 -18.75 -5.00
C ILE A 72 6.26 -20.23 -4.74
N SER A 73 7.52 -20.59 -4.44
CA SER A 73 7.90 -21.97 -4.12
C SER A 73 7.11 -22.53 -2.92
N LEU A 74 6.78 -21.67 -1.94
CA LEU A 74 5.94 -22.07 -0.81
C LEU A 74 4.50 -22.37 -1.25
N LEU A 75 3.92 -21.58 -2.16
CA LEU A 75 2.59 -21.84 -2.72
C LEU A 75 2.59 -23.15 -3.52
N GLU A 76 3.59 -23.36 -4.39
CA GLU A 76 3.74 -24.54 -5.21
C GLU A 76 3.90 -25.81 -4.37
N LYS A 77 4.66 -25.77 -3.27
CA LYS A 77 4.77 -26.86 -2.28
C LYS A 77 3.41 -27.30 -1.75
N HIS A 78 2.46 -26.38 -1.66
CA HIS A 78 1.10 -26.64 -1.17
C HIS A 78 0.06 -26.84 -2.29
N GLY A 79 0.49 -26.87 -3.56
CA GLY A 79 -0.39 -27.07 -4.71
C GLY A 79 -1.36 -25.90 -4.95
N ILE A 80 -0.98 -24.68 -4.50
CA ILE A 80 -1.81 -23.48 -4.65
C ILE A 80 -1.44 -22.77 -5.94
N GLY A 81 -2.42 -22.60 -6.83
CA GLY A 81 -2.26 -21.91 -8.11
C GLY A 81 -2.21 -20.38 -7.96
N TYR A 82 -1.56 -19.74 -8.92
CA TYR A 82 -1.49 -18.28 -8.98
C TYR A 82 -1.47 -17.80 -10.42
N HIS A 83 -1.73 -16.53 -10.62
CA HIS A 83 -1.60 -15.86 -11.93
C HIS A 83 -1.01 -14.46 -11.76
N GLU A 84 -0.34 -14.03 -12.81
CA GLU A 84 0.16 -12.66 -12.92
C GLU A 84 -0.93 -11.75 -13.53
N LYS A 85 -1.03 -10.53 -12.97
CA LYS A 85 -1.75 -9.40 -13.54
C LYS A 85 -0.76 -8.33 -13.99
N GLU A 86 -1.28 -7.16 -14.33
CA GLU A 86 -0.47 -6.03 -14.76
C GLU A 86 0.65 -5.69 -13.77
N ASN A 87 1.80 -5.25 -14.29
CA ASN A 87 2.94 -4.76 -13.53
C ASN A 87 3.55 -5.77 -12.54
N GLY A 88 3.53 -7.06 -12.85
CA GLY A 88 4.18 -8.08 -12.04
C GLY A 88 3.44 -8.47 -10.75
N GLN A 89 2.20 -8.08 -10.61
CA GLN A 89 1.37 -8.42 -9.45
C GLN A 89 0.92 -9.88 -9.50
N LEU A 90 1.16 -10.65 -8.45
CA LEU A 90 0.77 -12.05 -8.36
C LEU A 90 -0.42 -12.25 -7.41
N PHE A 91 -1.43 -12.95 -7.92
CA PHE A 91 -2.68 -13.23 -7.21
C PHE A 91 -2.90 -14.74 -7.07
N CYS A 92 -3.42 -15.14 -5.90
CA CYS A 92 -3.81 -16.53 -5.65
C CYS A 92 -5.11 -16.87 -6.39
N ASN A 93 -5.14 -18.00 -7.10
CA ASN A 93 -6.33 -18.45 -7.84
C ASN A 93 -7.48 -18.87 -6.91
N GLU A 94 -7.15 -19.55 -5.81
CA GLU A 94 -8.09 -20.05 -4.82
C GLU A 94 -8.45 -19.00 -3.75
N GLY A 95 -7.97 -17.76 -3.92
CA GLY A 95 -8.26 -16.64 -3.04
C GLY A 95 -7.43 -16.64 -1.74
N SER A 96 -7.63 -15.60 -0.96
CA SER A 96 -6.84 -15.35 0.26
C SER A 96 -6.98 -16.44 1.34
N GLY A 97 -8.06 -17.20 1.32
CA GLY A 97 -8.28 -18.31 2.25
C GLY A 97 -7.26 -19.42 2.10
N ALA A 98 -6.87 -19.77 0.88
CA ALA A 98 -5.85 -20.78 0.60
C ALA A 98 -4.48 -20.37 1.18
N VAL A 99 -4.06 -19.14 0.97
CA VAL A 99 -2.80 -18.59 1.52
C VAL A 99 -2.81 -18.65 3.06
N ILE A 100 -3.92 -18.27 3.70
CA ILE A 100 -4.02 -18.30 5.16
C ILE A 100 -3.97 -19.73 5.69
N ASN A 101 -4.66 -20.68 5.03
CA ASN A 101 -4.65 -22.08 5.43
C ASN A 101 -3.27 -22.69 5.27
N MET A 102 -2.55 -22.38 4.19
CA MET A 102 -1.15 -22.74 3.98
C MET A 102 -0.28 -22.28 5.14
N LEU A 103 -0.34 -20.99 5.50
CA LEU A 103 0.46 -20.42 6.59
C LEU A 103 0.12 -21.07 7.94
N ARG A 104 -1.16 -21.38 8.17
CA ARG A 104 -1.57 -22.11 9.41
C ARG A 104 -1.05 -23.54 9.45
N LYS A 105 -1.04 -24.22 8.31
CA LYS A 105 -0.47 -25.57 8.19
C LYS A 105 1.03 -25.57 8.45
N GLU A 106 1.78 -24.66 7.83
CA GLU A 106 3.22 -24.46 8.09
C GLU A 106 3.49 -24.12 9.57
N CYS A 107 2.65 -23.30 10.22
CA CYS A 107 2.74 -23.04 11.66
C CYS A 107 2.56 -24.34 12.46
N GLY A 108 1.54 -25.16 12.13
CA GLY A 108 1.31 -26.44 12.81
C GLY A 108 2.45 -27.43 12.64
N GLU A 109 2.98 -27.56 11.43
CA GLU A 109 4.14 -28.41 11.13
C GLU A 109 5.41 -27.94 11.87
N ALA A 110 5.54 -26.63 12.11
CA ALA A 110 6.63 -26.04 12.88
C ALA A 110 6.40 -26.02 14.41
N GLY A 111 5.32 -26.64 14.92
CA GLY A 111 5.01 -26.69 16.34
C GLY A 111 4.62 -25.34 16.96
N VAL A 112 4.09 -24.42 16.17
CA VAL A 112 3.68 -23.08 16.62
C VAL A 112 2.27 -23.11 17.21
N GLU A 113 2.11 -22.60 18.43
CA GLU A 113 0.82 -22.38 19.07
C GLU A 113 0.23 -21.03 18.67
N ILE A 114 -1.04 -20.99 18.21
CA ILE A 114 -1.74 -19.76 17.83
C ILE A 114 -2.89 -19.49 18.80
N HIS A 115 -2.80 -18.39 19.53
CA HIS A 115 -3.80 -17.94 20.48
C HIS A 115 -4.54 -16.71 19.92
N LEU A 116 -5.83 -16.86 19.71
CA LEU A 116 -6.73 -15.79 19.18
C LEU A 116 -7.57 -15.20 20.32
N ASN A 117 -8.23 -14.06 20.04
CA ASN A 117 -9.03 -13.33 21.04
C ASN A 117 -8.24 -12.96 22.31
N CYS A 118 -6.95 -12.69 22.15
CA CYS A 118 -6.08 -12.40 23.27
C CYS A 118 -5.96 -10.90 23.52
N ARG A 119 -6.26 -10.46 24.74
CA ARG A 119 -6.04 -9.08 25.16
C ARG A 119 -4.72 -8.98 25.91
N ILE A 120 -3.76 -8.27 25.32
CA ILE A 120 -2.50 -7.96 26.00
C ILE A 120 -2.73 -6.72 26.85
N SER A 121 -2.48 -6.83 28.16
CA SER A 121 -2.61 -5.71 29.10
C SER A 121 -1.27 -5.07 29.44
N GLU A 122 -0.20 -5.85 29.45
CA GLU A 122 1.12 -5.36 29.84
C GLU A 122 2.23 -6.13 29.15
N ILE A 123 3.31 -5.43 28.80
CA ILE A 123 4.57 -6.01 28.33
C ILE A 123 5.71 -5.35 29.10
N ASN A 124 6.48 -6.14 29.83
CA ASN A 124 7.67 -5.68 30.55
C ASN A 124 8.87 -6.55 30.21
N LYS A 125 10.07 -6.04 30.45
CA LYS A 125 11.32 -6.76 30.28
C LYS A 125 12.20 -6.57 31.53
N GLN A 126 12.60 -7.68 32.07
CA GLN A 126 13.73 -7.79 33.00
C GLN A 126 14.80 -8.69 32.37
N LYS A 127 15.07 -9.88 32.90
CA LYS A 127 15.88 -10.91 32.22
C LYS A 127 15.13 -11.52 31.02
N LEU A 128 13.83 -11.73 31.18
CA LEU A 128 12.89 -12.22 30.15
C LEU A 128 11.81 -11.17 29.88
N PHE A 129 11.18 -11.25 28.74
CA PHE A 129 9.94 -10.54 28.51
C PHE A 129 8.81 -11.20 29.26
N LYS A 130 8.04 -10.40 30.00
CA LYS A 130 6.78 -10.80 30.62
C LYS A 130 5.64 -10.13 29.88
N VAL A 131 4.78 -10.94 29.25
CA VAL A 131 3.59 -10.50 28.53
C VAL A 131 2.37 -10.98 29.28
N MET A 132 1.53 -10.04 29.73
CA MET A 132 0.26 -10.35 30.40
C MET A 132 -0.86 -10.46 29.37
N ILE A 133 -1.45 -11.65 29.27
CA ILE A 133 -2.50 -11.97 28.28
C ILE A 133 -3.70 -12.56 29.02
N ASN A 134 -4.86 -11.90 28.96
CA ASN A 134 -6.09 -12.36 29.62
C ASN A 134 -5.84 -12.78 31.08
N SER A 135 -5.08 -11.98 31.83
CA SER A 135 -4.65 -12.23 33.24
C SER A 135 -3.60 -13.32 33.44
N ASN A 136 -3.13 -14.02 32.43
CA ASN A 136 -2.04 -14.98 32.50
C ASN A 136 -0.70 -14.35 32.08
N ALA A 137 0.39 -14.74 32.71
CA ALA A 137 1.73 -14.28 32.39
C ALA A 137 2.45 -15.27 31.46
N PHE A 138 2.93 -14.77 30.32
CA PHE A 138 3.81 -15.49 29.42
C PHE A 138 5.24 -14.95 29.58
N LEU A 139 6.20 -15.83 29.68
CA LEU A 139 7.62 -15.47 29.75
C LEU A 139 8.32 -15.93 28.48
N SER A 140 9.12 -15.04 27.89
CA SER A 140 9.86 -15.33 26.66
C SER A 140 11.23 -14.67 26.65
N GLY A 141 12.22 -15.35 26.06
CA GLY A 141 13.54 -14.77 25.77
C GLY A 141 13.52 -13.78 24.62
N SER A 142 12.60 -13.98 23.65
CA SER A 142 12.40 -13.11 22.50
C SER A 142 10.95 -12.64 22.41
N LEU A 143 10.75 -11.39 21.98
CA LEU A 143 9.44 -10.81 21.71
C LEU A 143 9.45 -10.19 20.31
N VAL A 144 8.53 -10.62 19.45
CA VAL A 144 8.36 -10.09 18.09
C VAL A 144 7.07 -9.28 18.00
N ILE A 145 7.16 -8.02 17.67
CA ILE A 145 6.04 -7.12 17.42
C ILE A 145 5.71 -7.15 15.91
N ALA A 146 4.56 -7.74 15.59
CA ALA A 146 4.07 -7.95 14.23
C ALA A 146 2.64 -7.43 14.06
N THR A 147 2.33 -6.31 14.71
CA THR A 147 0.96 -5.80 14.89
C THR A 147 0.41 -5.09 13.64
N GLY A 148 1.26 -4.82 12.64
CA GLY A 148 0.89 -4.01 11.48
C GLY A 148 0.80 -2.52 11.83
N GLY A 149 0.21 -1.74 10.92
CA GLY A 149 0.00 -0.30 11.07
C GLY A 149 -1.41 0.05 11.52
N LEU A 150 -1.85 1.27 11.17
CA LEU A 150 -3.12 1.87 11.57
C LEU A 150 -4.24 1.68 10.54
N SER A 151 -3.91 1.26 9.31
CA SER A 151 -4.88 1.11 8.22
C SER A 151 -5.86 -0.04 8.51
N TYR A 152 -7.13 0.17 8.12
CA TYR A 152 -8.26 -0.71 8.41
C TYR A 152 -8.58 -0.87 9.91
N PRO A 153 -8.90 0.22 10.66
CA PRO A 153 -9.24 0.14 12.08
C PRO A 153 -10.40 -0.83 12.38
N LYS A 154 -11.36 -0.95 11.45
CA LYS A 154 -12.49 -1.90 11.54
C LYS A 154 -12.06 -3.39 11.56
N LEU A 155 -10.85 -3.70 11.11
CA LEU A 155 -10.26 -5.03 11.18
C LEU A 155 -9.37 -5.22 12.42
N GLY A 156 -9.39 -4.26 13.35
CA GLY A 156 -8.64 -4.32 14.60
C GLY A 156 -7.25 -3.68 14.52
N ALA A 157 -6.92 -2.93 13.46
CA ALA A 157 -5.65 -2.19 13.42
C ALA A 157 -5.61 -1.13 14.53
N THR A 158 -4.50 -1.11 15.27
CA THR A 158 -4.27 -0.17 16.38
C THR A 158 -2.83 0.30 16.40
N GLY A 159 -2.55 1.40 17.09
CA GLY A 159 -1.18 1.89 17.34
C GLY A 159 -0.41 1.10 18.42
N PHE A 160 -0.86 -0.09 18.79
CA PHE A 160 -0.28 -0.84 19.90
C PHE A 160 1.23 -1.10 19.71
N GLY A 161 1.66 -1.57 18.54
CA GLY A 161 3.07 -1.86 18.29
C GLY A 161 3.96 -0.63 18.34
N HIS A 162 3.48 0.52 17.84
CA HIS A 162 4.20 1.79 17.92
C HIS A 162 4.35 2.24 19.39
N LYS A 163 3.27 2.15 20.18
CA LYS A 163 3.35 2.44 21.62
C LYS A 163 4.32 1.53 22.37
N ILE A 164 4.44 0.26 21.96
CA ILE A 164 5.44 -0.65 22.53
C ILE A 164 6.85 -0.21 22.15
N ALA A 165 7.08 0.21 20.92
CA ALA A 165 8.37 0.77 20.52
C ALA A 165 8.76 1.99 21.37
N GLU A 166 7.87 2.97 21.51
CA GLU A 166 8.05 4.15 22.37
C GLU A 166 8.29 3.77 23.83
N LYS A 167 7.52 2.82 24.38
CA LYS A 167 7.70 2.30 25.75
C LYS A 167 9.11 1.76 25.99
N PHE A 168 9.72 1.13 24.99
CA PHE A 168 11.08 0.62 25.05
C PHE A 168 12.15 1.64 24.58
N GLY A 169 11.78 2.91 24.43
CA GLY A 169 12.69 4.00 24.09
C GLY A 169 13.16 4.01 22.64
N LEU A 170 12.38 3.39 21.72
CA LEU A 170 12.65 3.43 20.29
C LEU A 170 11.86 4.56 19.63
N MET A 171 12.48 5.21 18.66
CA MET A 171 11.83 6.25 17.87
C MET A 171 10.79 5.67 16.92
N VAL A 172 9.71 6.42 16.72
CA VAL A 172 8.68 6.14 15.72
C VAL A 172 8.58 7.35 14.80
N THR A 173 8.70 7.13 13.51
CA THR A 173 8.57 8.19 12.51
C THR A 173 7.11 8.65 12.37
N PRO A 174 6.83 9.86 11.85
CA PRO A 174 5.46 10.35 11.70
C PRO A 174 4.59 9.39 10.89
N LEU A 175 3.47 8.99 11.47
CA LEU A 175 2.52 8.06 10.85
C LEU A 175 1.52 8.82 9.98
N LYS A 176 1.36 8.38 8.71
CA LYS A 176 0.40 8.93 7.74
C LYS A 176 -0.37 7.81 7.05
N PRO A 177 -1.66 8.02 6.67
CA PRO A 177 -2.35 7.11 5.76
C PRO A 177 -1.68 7.18 4.38
N ALA A 178 -1.44 6.03 3.76
CA ALA A 178 -0.84 5.90 2.44
C ALA A 178 -1.60 4.89 1.58
N LEU A 179 -1.41 4.95 0.26
CA LEU A 179 -2.25 4.25 -0.71
C LEU A 179 -3.73 4.53 -0.40
N VAL A 180 -4.08 5.81 -0.36
CA VAL A 180 -5.36 6.33 0.12
C VAL A 180 -5.97 7.28 -0.90
N PRO A 181 -7.30 7.28 -1.10
CA PRO A 181 -7.96 8.25 -1.94
C PRO A 181 -7.77 9.70 -1.45
N LEU A 182 -7.65 10.63 -2.40
CA LEU A 182 -7.48 12.06 -2.16
C LEU A 182 -8.84 12.78 -2.28
N LEU A 183 -9.21 13.53 -1.25
CA LEU A 183 -10.47 14.26 -1.18
C LEU A 183 -10.45 15.48 -2.10
N PHE A 184 -11.52 15.69 -2.83
CA PHE A 184 -11.73 16.95 -3.54
C PHE A 184 -11.82 18.13 -2.59
N ASN A 185 -11.29 19.27 -3.00
CA ASN A 185 -11.67 20.55 -2.40
C ASN A 185 -13.13 20.90 -2.79
N GLN A 186 -13.69 21.89 -2.16
CA GLN A 186 -15.10 22.22 -2.34
C GLN A 186 -15.48 22.61 -3.78
N LYS A 187 -14.57 23.28 -4.51
CA LYS A 187 -14.75 23.66 -5.89
C LYS A 187 -14.76 22.43 -6.80
N ASP A 188 -13.77 21.54 -6.66
CA ASP A 188 -13.66 20.33 -7.47
C ASP A 188 -14.80 19.35 -7.14
N LEU A 189 -15.21 19.27 -5.88
CA LEU A 189 -16.34 18.45 -5.44
C LEU A 189 -17.64 18.83 -6.17
N SER A 190 -17.98 20.14 -6.21
CA SER A 190 -19.17 20.60 -6.90
C SER A 190 -19.16 20.31 -8.40
N SER A 191 -17.96 20.21 -8.98
CA SER A 191 -17.78 20.01 -10.42
C SER A 191 -17.70 18.52 -10.81
N PHE A 192 -17.07 17.68 -10.00
CA PHE A 192 -16.74 16.31 -10.38
C PHE A 192 -17.54 15.21 -9.66
N SER A 193 -18.37 15.56 -8.67
CA SER A 193 -19.18 14.58 -7.93
C SER A 193 -20.08 13.74 -8.85
N GLU A 194 -20.57 14.31 -9.95
CA GLU A 194 -21.39 13.63 -10.95
C GLU A 194 -20.62 12.58 -11.77
N LEU A 195 -19.29 12.63 -11.77
CA LEU A 195 -18.45 11.67 -12.50
C LEU A 195 -18.19 10.37 -11.74
N SER A 196 -18.86 10.14 -10.62
CA SER A 196 -18.69 8.90 -9.85
C SER A 196 -18.79 7.65 -10.73
N GLY A 197 -17.79 6.75 -10.58
CA GLY A 197 -17.62 5.54 -11.37
C GLY A 197 -16.87 5.73 -12.70
N VAL A 198 -16.55 6.96 -13.09
CA VAL A 198 -15.76 7.20 -14.30
C VAL A 198 -14.29 6.95 -14.01
N SER A 199 -13.63 6.21 -14.90
CA SER A 199 -12.19 5.92 -14.85
C SER A 199 -11.49 6.47 -16.09
N VAL A 200 -10.29 7.02 -15.91
CA VAL A 200 -9.47 7.60 -17.00
C VAL A 200 -8.01 7.14 -16.80
N LYS A 201 -7.38 6.62 -17.86
CA LYS A 201 -5.94 6.32 -17.87
C LYS A 201 -5.14 7.61 -17.92
N THR A 202 -4.20 7.78 -17.00
CA THR A 202 -3.45 9.02 -16.81
C THR A 202 -2.02 8.75 -16.37
N LYS A 203 -1.21 9.82 -16.35
CA LYS A 203 0.03 9.88 -15.58
C LYS A 203 -0.15 10.97 -14.51
N VAL A 204 0.05 10.60 -13.25
CA VAL A 204 -0.12 11.50 -12.10
C VAL A 204 1.22 11.79 -11.47
N SER A 205 1.51 13.03 -11.14
CA SER A 205 2.78 13.45 -10.53
C SER A 205 2.59 14.39 -9.34
N CYS A 206 3.48 14.26 -8.35
CA CYS A 206 3.60 15.10 -7.16
C CYS A 206 4.99 14.88 -6.53
N ASN A 207 5.63 15.96 -6.06
CA ASN A 207 6.91 15.88 -5.33
C ASN A 207 7.99 15.05 -6.05
N ASN A 208 8.21 15.28 -7.34
CA ASN A 208 9.19 14.58 -8.20
C ASN A 208 8.93 13.06 -8.32
N LYS A 209 7.73 12.60 -8.03
CA LYS A 209 7.30 11.23 -8.28
C LYS A 209 6.18 11.22 -9.30
N GLU A 210 6.15 10.18 -10.12
CA GLU A 210 5.10 10.00 -11.12
C GLU A 210 4.66 8.53 -11.20
N PHE A 211 3.38 8.33 -11.49
CA PHE A 211 2.78 7.02 -11.65
C PHE A 211 1.79 7.02 -12.81
N CYS A 212 1.94 6.05 -13.71
CA CYS A 212 0.96 5.76 -14.75
C CYS A 212 -0.11 4.81 -14.22
N GLY A 213 -1.35 5.06 -14.59
CA GLY A 213 -2.48 4.21 -14.20
C GLY A 213 -3.81 4.94 -14.29
N ASN A 214 -4.86 4.22 -13.96
CA ASN A 214 -6.18 4.81 -13.95
C ASN A 214 -6.38 5.69 -12.72
N ILE A 215 -7.02 6.86 -12.93
CA ILE A 215 -7.72 7.59 -11.87
C ILE A 215 -9.19 7.16 -11.89
N LEU A 216 -9.84 7.17 -10.73
CA LEU A 216 -11.24 6.82 -10.57
C LEU A 216 -11.95 7.94 -9.81
N PHE A 217 -12.96 8.52 -10.41
CA PHE A 217 -13.83 9.49 -9.77
C PHE A 217 -14.83 8.78 -8.84
N THR A 218 -14.98 9.30 -7.64
CA THR A 218 -16.03 8.89 -6.71
C THR A 218 -16.85 10.12 -6.30
N HIS A 219 -17.87 9.95 -5.47
CA HIS A 219 -18.73 11.06 -5.04
C HIS A 219 -17.98 12.18 -4.29
N LYS A 220 -16.83 11.91 -3.68
CA LYS A 220 -16.12 12.86 -2.80
C LYS A 220 -14.63 13.00 -3.10
N MET A 221 -14.07 12.12 -3.94
CA MET A 221 -12.62 11.96 -4.02
C MET A 221 -12.17 11.40 -5.35
N LEU A 222 -10.88 11.56 -5.61
CA LEU A 222 -10.15 10.77 -6.60
C LEU A 222 -9.55 9.54 -5.95
N SER A 223 -9.67 8.42 -6.60
CA SER A 223 -9.12 7.12 -6.28
C SER A 223 -8.49 6.50 -7.52
N GLY A 224 -8.30 5.20 -7.53
CA GLY A 224 -7.66 4.46 -8.61
C GLY A 224 -6.15 4.32 -8.41
N PRO A 225 -5.52 3.37 -9.12
CA PRO A 225 -4.12 2.99 -8.87
C PRO A 225 -3.14 4.17 -8.87
N ALA A 226 -3.25 5.09 -9.84
CA ALA A 226 -2.34 6.25 -9.94
C ALA A 226 -2.49 7.21 -8.74
N ILE A 227 -3.73 7.45 -8.28
CA ILE A 227 -3.99 8.30 -7.12
C ILE A 227 -3.54 7.63 -5.82
N LEU A 228 -3.82 6.34 -5.65
CA LEU A 228 -3.37 5.61 -4.46
C LEU A 228 -1.85 5.64 -4.34
N GLN A 229 -1.12 5.41 -5.44
CA GLN A 229 0.33 5.49 -5.47
C GLN A 229 0.85 6.87 -5.08
N ILE A 230 0.35 7.93 -5.75
CA ILE A 230 0.86 9.29 -5.54
C ILE A 230 0.52 9.83 -4.15
N SER A 231 -0.56 9.34 -3.52
CA SER A 231 -0.96 9.76 -2.18
C SER A 231 0.10 9.49 -1.11
N SER A 232 0.96 8.50 -1.33
CA SER A 232 2.09 8.19 -0.45
C SER A 232 3.18 9.26 -0.46
N TYR A 233 3.22 10.10 -1.49
CA TYR A 233 4.18 11.18 -1.69
C TYR A 233 3.56 12.57 -1.54
N TRP A 234 2.23 12.65 -1.48
CA TRP A 234 1.49 13.89 -1.30
C TRP A 234 1.51 14.36 0.15
N ASN A 235 1.69 15.66 0.38
CA ASN A 235 1.49 16.31 1.67
C ASN A 235 0.37 17.34 1.58
N ASN A 236 -0.22 17.66 2.72
CA ASN A 236 -1.32 18.62 2.76
C ASN A 236 -0.88 19.98 2.19
N GLY A 237 -1.62 20.46 1.20
CA GLY A 237 -1.34 21.70 0.46
C GLY A 237 -0.60 21.50 -0.86
N ASP A 238 0.00 20.34 -1.11
CA ASP A 238 0.66 20.06 -2.39
C ASP A 238 -0.36 19.95 -3.53
N ALA A 239 0.03 20.41 -4.72
CA ALA A 239 -0.70 20.18 -5.95
C ALA A 239 -0.38 18.79 -6.51
N VAL A 240 -1.38 18.15 -7.09
CA VAL A 240 -1.24 16.94 -7.89
C VAL A 240 -1.46 17.31 -9.35
N HIS A 241 -0.53 16.95 -10.20
CA HIS A 241 -0.54 17.21 -11.64
C HIS A 241 -0.91 15.93 -12.39
N ILE A 242 -1.83 16.05 -13.34
CA ILE A 242 -2.39 14.92 -14.08
C ILE A 242 -2.23 15.15 -15.58
N ASP A 243 -1.40 14.33 -16.23
CA ASP A 243 -1.42 14.19 -17.68
C ASP A 243 -2.55 13.23 -18.04
N LEU A 244 -3.58 13.77 -18.66
CA LEU A 244 -4.78 13.02 -19.04
C LEU A 244 -4.58 12.15 -20.29
N LEU A 245 -3.52 12.36 -21.06
CA LEU A 245 -3.21 11.67 -22.32
C LEU A 245 -1.71 11.36 -22.45
N PRO A 246 -1.11 10.59 -21.51
CA PRO A 246 0.35 10.43 -21.45
C PRO A 246 0.93 9.82 -22.74
N ASP A 247 0.19 8.96 -23.43
CA ASP A 247 0.65 8.19 -24.56
C ASP A 247 0.18 8.76 -25.93
N VAL A 248 -0.41 9.99 -25.95
CA VAL A 248 -1.05 10.55 -27.15
C VAL A 248 -0.45 11.91 -27.50
N ASP A 249 -0.06 12.10 -28.76
CA ASP A 249 0.22 13.42 -29.35
C ASP A 249 -1.11 14.12 -29.72
N ILE A 250 -1.77 14.64 -28.69
CA ILE A 250 -3.07 15.31 -28.89
C ILE A 250 -2.94 16.61 -29.67
N TYR A 251 -1.77 17.29 -29.63
CA TYR A 251 -1.55 18.49 -30.40
C TYR A 251 -1.54 18.18 -31.90
N GLY A 252 -0.74 17.18 -32.32
CA GLY A 252 -0.71 16.72 -33.68
C GLY A 252 -2.11 16.34 -34.24
N HIS A 253 -2.86 15.57 -33.45
CA HIS A 253 -4.22 15.17 -33.83
C HIS A 253 -5.21 16.34 -33.96
N ILE A 254 -5.08 17.39 -33.13
CA ILE A 254 -5.88 18.61 -33.25
C ILE A 254 -5.48 19.36 -34.52
N ILE A 255 -4.20 19.48 -34.83
CA ILE A 255 -3.69 20.19 -36.02
C ILE A 255 -4.11 19.47 -37.29
N GLU A 256 -4.08 18.16 -37.37
CA GLU A 256 -4.63 17.39 -38.50
C GLU A 256 -6.10 17.70 -38.78
N LYS A 257 -6.86 18.06 -37.76
CA LYS A 257 -8.27 18.44 -37.86
C LYS A 257 -8.50 19.96 -37.86
N ARG A 258 -7.46 20.75 -38.12
CA ARG A 258 -7.47 22.22 -38.01
C ARG A 258 -8.60 22.90 -38.78
N GLN A 259 -8.98 22.37 -39.94
CA GLN A 259 -10.05 22.90 -40.79
C GLN A 259 -11.43 22.30 -40.46
N SER A 260 -11.53 21.44 -39.47
CA SER A 260 -12.77 20.75 -39.14
C SER A 260 -13.79 21.67 -38.47
N ARG A 261 -15.05 21.54 -38.88
CA ARG A 261 -16.20 22.15 -38.20
C ARG A 261 -16.67 21.35 -36.98
N MET A 262 -16.01 20.22 -36.66
CA MET A 262 -16.29 19.44 -35.44
C MET A 262 -15.96 20.28 -34.22
N GLU A 263 -16.82 20.24 -33.20
CA GLU A 263 -16.52 20.86 -31.90
C GLU A 263 -15.37 20.13 -31.21
N ILE A 264 -14.49 20.86 -30.52
CA ILE A 264 -13.31 20.31 -29.84
C ILE A 264 -13.69 19.23 -28.83
N LYS A 265 -14.80 19.38 -28.12
CA LYS A 265 -15.29 18.35 -27.16
C LYS A 265 -15.59 17.02 -27.86
N ASN A 266 -16.06 17.02 -29.10
CA ASN A 266 -16.35 15.80 -29.83
C ASN A 266 -15.06 15.14 -30.34
N LEU A 267 -14.05 15.93 -30.71
CA LEU A 267 -12.72 15.43 -31.03
C LEU A 267 -12.08 14.76 -29.80
N LEU A 268 -12.12 15.42 -28.66
CA LEU A 268 -11.56 14.89 -27.40
C LEU A 268 -12.34 13.66 -26.90
N ALA A 269 -13.63 13.55 -27.20
CA ALA A 269 -14.44 12.36 -26.82
C ALA A 269 -13.98 11.06 -27.51
N LEU A 270 -13.07 11.11 -28.48
CA LEU A 270 -12.41 9.93 -29.06
C LEU A 270 -11.42 9.28 -28.07
N TYR A 271 -10.91 10.04 -27.12
CA TYR A 271 -9.87 9.62 -26.17
C TYR A 271 -10.36 9.40 -24.72
N PHE A 272 -11.56 9.91 -24.40
CA PHE A 272 -12.07 9.94 -23.06
C PHE A 272 -13.50 9.40 -22.95
N PRO A 273 -13.92 8.92 -21.78
CA PRO A 273 -15.32 8.71 -21.47
C PRO A 273 -16.12 10.01 -21.72
N LYS A 274 -17.22 9.95 -22.48
CA LYS A 274 -18.00 11.14 -22.86
C LYS A 274 -18.40 12.01 -21.67
N ARG A 275 -18.84 11.40 -20.56
CA ARG A 275 -19.22 12.13 -19.34
C ARG A 275 -18.06 12.96 -18.79
N PHE A 276 -16.84 12.40 -18.77
CA PHE A 276 -15.67 13.10 -18.28
C PHE A 276 -15.32 14.29 -19.14
N ILE A 277 -15.13 14.08 -20.45
CA ILE A 277 -14.65 15.14 -21.33
C ILE A 277 -15.68 16.26 -21.52
N GLN A 278 -16.96 15.93 -21.50
CA GLN A 278 -18.01 16.95 -21.52
C GLN A 278 -17.88 17.86 -20.31
N LYS A 279 -17.79 17.30 -19.10
CA LYS A 279 -17.67 18.07 -17.87
C LYS A 279 -16.35 18.85 -17.79
N TRP A 280 -15.26 18.23 -18.21
CA TRP A 280 -13.95 18.89 -18.25
C TRP A 280 -13.95 20.08 -19.21
N CYS A 281 -14.54 19.94 -20.41
CA CYS A 281 -14.68 21.04 -21.35
C CYS A 281 -15.55 22.18 -20.80
N GLU A 282 -16.66 21.88 -20.16
CA GLU A 282 -17.52 22.90 -19.52
C GLU A 282 -16.77 23.75 -18.50
N MET A 283 -15.83 23.15 -17.79
CA MET A 283 -15.06 23.83 -16.74
C MET A 283 -13.88 24.64 -17.27
N TYR A 284 -13.17 24.14 -18.29
CA TYR A 284 -11.84 24.64 -18.64
C TYR A 284 -11.75 25.27 -20.02
N ILE A 285 -12.70 24.99 -20.92
CA ILE A 285 -12.65 25.51 -22.30
C ILE A 285 -14.03 25.93 -22.81
N ARG A 286 -14.06 26.96 -23.61
CA ARG A 286 -15.27 27.30 -24.38
C ARG A 286 -15.31 26.42 -25.62
N SER A 287 -16.21 25.42 -25.65
CA SER A 287 -16.35 24.55 -26.83
C SER A 287 -16.85 25.31 -28.04
N LYS A 288 -16.10 25.22 -29.14
CA LYS A 288 -16.42 25.76 -30.48
C LYS A 288 -15.82 24.82 -31.52
N PRO A 289 -16.16 24.97 -32.82
CA PRO A 289 -15.51 24.23 -33.89
C PRO A 289 -13.99 24.41 -33.90
N VAL A 290 -13.24 23.33 -34.20
CA VAL A 290 -11.76 23.35 -34.20
C VAL A 290 -11.20 24.45 -35.08
N CYS A 291 -11.81 24.70 -36.27
CA CYS A 291 -11.39 25.75 -37.20
C CYS A 291 -11.54 27.18 -36.64
N GLN A 292 -12.26 27.40 -35.56
CA GLN A 292 -12.47 28.70 -34.96
C GLN A 292 -11.51 29.02 -33.80
N TYR A 293 -10.64 28.08 -33.40
CA TYR A 293 -9.62 28.36 -32.40
C TYR A 293 -8.40 29.03 -33.01
N THR A 294 -7.75 29.90 -32.27
CA THR A 294 -6.38 30.35 -32.57
C THR A 294 -5.38 29.24 -32.13
N ASP A 295 -4.17 29.28 -32.66
CA ASP A 295 -3.15 28.30 -32.30
C ASP A 295 -2.81 28.40 -30.81
N LYS A 296 -2.74 29.62 -30.27
CA LYS A 296 -2.54 29.87 -28.84
C LYS A 296 -3.64 29.25 -27.94
N GLU A 297 -4.90 29.30 -28.37
CA GLU A 297 -5.99 28.65 -27.63
C GLU A 297 -5.88 27.14 -27.69
N LEU A 298 -5.45 26.56 -28.81
CA LEU A 298 -5.22 25.12 -28.95
C LEU A 298 -4.05 24.65 -28.06
N GLU A 299 -2.97 25.40 -28.08
CA GLU A 299 -1.81 25.15 -27.19
C GLU A 299 -2.23 25.21 -25.72
N ASP A 300 -3.07 26.16 -25.32
CA ASP A 300 -3.57 26.25 -23.91
C ASP A 300 -4.44 25.05 -23.55
N ILE A 301 -5.29 24.58 -24.46
CA ILE A 301 -6.10 23.36 -24.25
C ILE A 301 -5.19 22.15 -24.06
N VAL A 302 -4.20 21.97 -24.94
CA VAL A 302 -3.24 20.86 -24.86
C VAL A 302 -2.45 20.92 -23.56
N ARG A 303 -1.95 22.09 -23.18
CA ARG A 303 -1.25 22.29 -21.91
C ARG A 303 -2.10 21.89 -20.71
N ARG A 304 -3.40 22.24 -20.70
CA ARG A 304 -4.33 21.86 -19.63
C ARG A 304 -4.62 20.37 -19.60
N LEU A 305 -4.68 19.71 -20.76
CA LEU A 305 -4.86 18.25 -20.84
C LEU A 305 -3.62 17.50 -20.38
N LYS A 306 -2.43 18.02 -20.67
CA LYS A 306 -1.13 17.44 -20.29
C LYS A 306 -0.71 17.77 -18.86
N ASN A 307 -1.28 18.79 -18.25
CA ASN A 307 -0.94 19.24 -16.91
C ASN A 307 -2.17 19.79 -16.17
N TRP A 308 -3.15 18.93 -15.98
CA TRP A 308 -4.34 19.28 -15.19
C TRP A 308 -3.98 19.26 -13.69
N GLU A 309 -4.05 20.43 -13.08
CA GLU A 309 -3.74 20.61 -11.65
C GLU A 309 -4.98 20.46 -10.79
N ILE A 310 -4.87 19.65 -9.72
CA ILE A 310 -5.83 19.56 -8.63
C ILE A 310 -5.12 19.81 -7.30
N LYS A 311 -5.86 20.39 -6.33
CA LYS A 311 -5.38 20.61 -4.96
C LYS A 311 -6.30 19.88 -4.00
N PRO A 312 -5.95 18.62 -3.62
CA PRO A 312 -6.75 17.87 -2.66
C PRO A 312 -6.87 18.59 -1.32
N SER A 313 -8.03 18.48 -0.68
CA SER A 313 -8.27 19.04 0.66
C SER A 313 -7.80 18.13 1.79
N GLY A 314 -7.43 16.89 1.47
CA GLY A 314 -7.01 15.88 2.45
C GLY A 314 -7.09 14.46 1.88
N THR A 315 -7.07 13.49 2.76
CA THR A 315 -7.23 12.06 2.44
C THR A 315 -8.43 11.47 3.17
N GLU A 316 -8.94 10.30 2.75
CA GLU A 316 -9.98 9.54 3.46
C GLU A 316 -9.47 8.89 4.78
N GLY A 317 -8.22 9.13 5.15
CA GLY A 317 -7.62 8.65 6.39
C GLY A 317 -7.45 7.14 6.45
N TYR A 318 -7.11 6.64 7.63
CA TYR A 318 -6.79 5.21 7.85
C TYR A 318 -7.96 4.25 7.58
N SER A 319 -9.18 4.74 7.56
CA SER A 319 -10.36 3.90 7.25
C SER A 319 -10.39 3.39 5.81
N ARG A 320 -9.70 4.09 4.91
CA ARG A 320 -9.62 3.80 3.48
C ARG A 320 -8.19 3.61 2.98
N ALA A 321 -7.20 3.94 3.80
CA ALA A 321 -5.80 3.70 3.48
C ALA A 321 -5.52 2.20 3.42
N GLU A 322 -4.81 1.74 2.41
CA GLU A 322 -4.38 0.34 2.34
C GLU A 322 -3.24 0.07 3.33
N VAL A 323 -2.37 1.06 3.55
CA VAL A 323 -1.20 0.94 4.41
C VAL A 323 -0.97 2.21 5.24
N THR A 324 -0.10 2.09 6.23
CA THR A 324 0.46 3.18 7.02
C THR A 324 1.85 3.50 6.53
N LEU A 325 2.11 4.75 6.17
CA LEU A 325 3.44 5.29 5.93
C LEU A 325 4.05 5.69 7.27
N GLY A 326 5.34 5.43 7.44
CA GLY A 326 6.03 5.59 8.72
C GLY A 326 5.91 4.34 9.61
N GLY A 327 6.53 4.36 10.75
CA GLY A 327 6.59 3.24 11.69
C GLY A 327 7.77 3.34 12.65
N VAL A 328 8.16 2.23 13.26
CA VAL A 328 9.38 2.17 14.07
C VAL A 328 10.57 2.52 13.18
N ASP A 329 11.35 3.51 13.63
CA ASP A 329 12.49 4.03 12.88
C ASP A 329 13.48 2.90 12.58
N THR A 330 13.86 2.78 11.32
CA THR A 330 14.79 1.76 10.85
C THR A 330 16.18 1.90 11.45
N ASP A 331 16.57 3.11 11.87
CA ASP A 331 17.85 3.33 12.56
C ASP A 331 17.88 2.71 13.97
N GLU A 332 16.73 2.43 14.55
CA GLU A 332 16.62 1.70 15.82
C GLU A 332 16.75 0.19 15.66
N LEU A 333 16.68 -0.33 14.43
CA LEU A 333 16.63 -1.75 14.12
C LEU A 333 17.86 -2.22 13.33
N SER A 334 18.17 -3.51 13.48
CA SER A 334 19.13 -4.20 12.62
C SER A 334 18.45 -4.64 11.33
N SER A 335 18.90 -4.15 10.17
CA SER A 335 18.40 -4.58 8.85
C SER A 335 18.60 -6.07 8.56
N LYS A 336 19.56 -6.70 9.25
CA LYS A 336 19.85 -8.12 9.12
C LYS A 336 18.89 -9.00 9.90
N THR A 337 18.50 -8.59 11.10
CA THR A 337 17.78 -9.46 12.06
C THR A 337 16.41 -8.92 12.44
N MET A 338 16.06 -7.70 12.07
CA MET A 338 14.87 -6.97 12.54
C MET A 338 14.84 -6.74 14.07
N ALA A 339 15.96 -7.00 14.77
CA ALA A 339 16.08 -6.80 16.20
C ALA A 339 16.28 -5.31 16.56
N ALA A 340 15.67 -4.88 17.66
CA ALA A 340 15.94 -3.57 18.25
C ALA A 340 17.38 -3.51 18.76
N LYS A 341 18.14 -2.49 18.36
CA LYS A 341 19.56 -2.33 18.73
C LYS A 341 19.73 -2.10 20.22
N LYS A 342 18.80 -1.36 20.84
CA LYS A 342 18.84 -0.98 22.26
C LYS A 342 18.25 -2.02 23.21
N VAL A 343 17.42 -2.95 22.72
CA VAL A 343 16.66 -3.89 23.55
C VAL A 343 16.88 -5.32 23.04
N PRO A 344 17.89 -6.03 23.54
CA PRO A 344 18.17 -7.41 23.11
C PRO A 344 16.95 -8.33 23.22
N GLY A 345 16.67 -9.11 22.16
CA GLY A 345 15.53 -10.02 22.10
C GLY A 345 14.20 -9.37 21.70
N LEU A 346 14.14 -8.04 21.47
CA LEU A 346 12.96 -7.36 20.91
C LEU A 346 13.12 -7.21 19.40
N TYR A 347 12.05 -7.56 18.64
CA TYR A 347 12.04 -7.51 17.19
C TYR A 347 10.77 -6.81 16.69
N PHE A 348 10.87 -6.14 15.53
CA PHE A 348 9.74 -5.53 14.85
C PHE A 348 9.71 -5.97 13.39
N VAL A 349 8.55 -6.40 12.88
CA VAL A 349 8.41 -6.94 11.53
C VAL A 349 7.10 -6.50 10.85
N GLY A 350 7.14 -6.40 9.53
CA GLY A 350 6.01 -5.97 8.71
C GLY A 350 5.74 -4.47 8.82
N GLU A 351 4.49 -4.09 8.63
CA GLU A 351 4.05 -2.71 8.47
C GLU A 351 4.21 -1.82 9.72
N VAL A 352 4.52 -2.38 10.89
CA VAL A 352 4.85 -1.60 12.09
C VAL A 352 6.20 -0.89 11.98
N VAL A 353 7.06 -1.34 11.08
CA VAL A 353 8.38 -0.75 10.76
C VAL A 353 8.24 0.30 9.68
N ASP A 354 9.04 1.36 9.71
CA ASP A 354 9.09 2.41 8.68
C ASP A 354 9.62 1.88 7.33
N VAL A 355 8.88 0.97 6.74
CA VAL A 355 9.07 0.44 5.38
C VAL A 355 7.69 0.24 4.75
N THR A 356 7.35 1.07 3.79
CA THR A 356 6.04 1.07 3.13
C THR A 356 6.21 0.79 1.64
N GLY A 357 5.64 -0.30 1.16
CA GLY A 357 5.69 -0.68 -0.25
C GLY A 357 4.65 0.07 -1.09
N HIS A 358 4.95 0.18 -2.37
CA HIS A 358 4.00 0.65 -3.39
C HIS A 358 2.75 -0.24 -3.45
N LEU A 359 1.75 0.19 -4.22
CA LEU A 359 0.56 -0.61 -4.52
C LEU A 359 0.95 -1.80 -5.42
N GLY A 360 0.45 -3.00 -5.09
CA GLY A 360 0.62 -4.16 -5.97
C GLY A 360 1.46 -5.30 -5.41
N GLY A 361 1.24 -5.72 -4.15
CA GLY A 361 1.85 -6.91 -3.54
C GLY A 361 3.12 -6.63 -2.72
N TYR A 362 3.73 -5.46 -2.87
CA TYR A 362 4.97 -5.09 -2.19
C TYR A 362 4.86 -5.12 -0.65
N ASN A 363 3.75 -4.68 -0.08
CA ASN A 363 3.56 -4.65 1.37
C ASN A 363 3.44 -6.04 1.98
N LEU A 364 2.83 -7.00 1.28
CA LEU A 364 2.83 -8.39 1.70
C LEU A 364 4.22 -9.01 1.52
N GLN A 365 4.93 -8.71 0.43
CA GLN A 365 6.32 -9.15 0.28
C GLN A 365 7.21 -8.66 1.42
N TRP A 366 7.11 -7.39 1.81
CA TRP A 366 7.82 -6.88 2.99
C TRP A 366 7.45 -7.65 4.27
N ALA A 367 6.17 -7.94 4.46
CA ALA A 367 5.73 -8.72 5.61
C ALA A 367 6.35 -10.12 5.64
N TRP A 368 6.41 -10.79 4.50
CA TRP A 368 7.07 -12.10 4.37
C TRP A 368 8.57 -12.01 4.64
N SER A 369 9.26 -11.10 3.96
CA SER A 369 10.72 -10.95 4.03
C SER A 369 11.20 -10.55 5.42
N SER A 370 10.57 -9.55 6.05
CA SER A 370 10.91 -9.10 7.40
C SER A 370 10.58 -10.16 8.46
N GLY A 371 9.43 -10.84 8.31
CA GLY A 371 9.05 -11.95 9.18
C GLY A 371 10.05 -13.10 9.12
N TYR A 372 10.41 -13.52 7.89
CA TYR A 372 11.44 -14.53 7.68
C TYR A 372 12.77 -14.12 8.31
N ALA A 373 13.23 -12.88 8.05
CA ALA A 373 14.49 -12.38 8.60
C ALA A 373 14.52 -12.44 10.13
N ALA A 374 13.45 -12.00 10.82
CA ALA A 374 13.37 -12.06 12.26
C ALA A 374 13.31 -13.51 12.79
N GLY A 375 12.52 -14.38 12.13
CA GLY A 375 12.36 -15.78 12.53
C GLY A 375 13.67 -16.57 12.55
N ARG A 376 14.66 -16.14 11.75
CA ARG A 376 16.00 -16.75 11.75
C ARG A 376 16.83 -16.42 12.99
N TYR A 377 16.42 -15.44 13.81
CA TYR A 377 17.21 -14.96 14.97
C TYR A 377 16.42 -14.91 16.28
N ALA A 378 15.11 -14.79 16.26
CA ALA A 378 14.23 -14.69 17.43
C ALA A 378 14.19 -15.96 18.31
#